data_6626f954938f915e5b8017cf3a2ee3d8
#
_entry.id   6626f954938f915e5b8017cf3a2ee3d8
#
_cell.length_a   1.000
_cell.length_b   1.000
_cell.length_c   1.000
_cell.angle_alpha   90.00
_cell.angle_beta   90.00
_cell.angle_gamma   90.00
#
_symmetry.space_group_name_H-M   'P 1'
#
loop_
_entity.id
_entity.type
_entity.pdbx_description
1 polymer ?
#
loop_
_entity_poly.entity_id
_entity_poly.type
_entity_poly.pdbx_seq_one_letter_code
_entity_poly.pdbx_strand_id
1 'polypeptide(L)'
;IRLKLHRIDTYRNDLHKSRTPRDRYAAALHLYNEFQKFQLDSALRYSDRLETYARQLGDPQRINAARLIRCKNLIFLGMYKAAADQLEAIPAHGPEFDSVDYYNCYLKLYHTMAQTAMAGPLQREYRRLKGLYRDSVLLVVDRNRLTCTLMRHDKRYEEGGDPQESIRELNAFFSRNDNSTPNKAVITNSLADAYGRLGDD
;
A
#
# COMPACT_ATOMS: atom_id res chain seq x y z
N ILE A 1 -18.55 -9.40 12.46
CA ILE A 1 -19.09 -9.81 11.15
C ILE A 1 -20.36 -9.04 10.85
N ARG A 2 -21.42 -9.05 11.71
CA ARG A 2 -22.72 -8.37 11.45
C ARG A 2 -22.58 -6.88 11.12
N LEU A 3 -21.76 -6.12 11.88
CA LEU A 3 -21.51 -4.69 11.63
C LEU A 3 -20.86 -4.44 10.25
N LYS A 4 -19.98 -5.31 9.81
CA LYS A 4 -19.32 -5.20 8.50
C LYS A 4 -20.32 -5.44 7.36
N LEU A 5 -21.14 -6.49 7.46
CA LEU A 5 -22.18 -6.78 6.48
C LEU A 5 -23.18 -5.62 6.36
N HIS A 6 -23.61 -5.07 7.50
CA HIS A 6 -24.47 -3.91 7.51
C HIS A 6 -23.88 -2.68 6.80
N ARG A 7 -22.56 -2.38 7.01
CA ARG A 7 -21.89 -1.29 6.28
C ARG A 7 -21.84 -1.56 4.78
N ILE A 8 -21.53 -2.79 4.37
CA ILE A 8 -21.52 -3.17 2.95
C ILE A 8 -22.88 -2.95 2.31
N ASP A 9 -23.95 -3.37 2.97
CA ASP A 9 -25.32 -3.20 2.45
C ASP A 9 -25.72 -1.72 2.39
N THR A 10 -25.33 -0.93 3.40
CA THR A 10 -25.50 0.53 3.38
C THR A 10 -24.82 1.16 2.17
N TYR A 11 -23.54 0.89 1.97
CA TYR A 11 -22.77 1.46 0.85
C TYR A 11 -23.24 0.96 -0.52
N ARG A 12 -23.75 -0.27 -0.63
CA ARG A 12 -24.41 -0.75 -1.86
C ARG A 12 -25.67 0.03 -2.17
N ASN A 13 -26.49 0.29 -1.15
CA ASN A 13 -27.69 1.11 -1.30
C ASN A 13 -27.34 2.55 -1.67
N ASP A 14 -26.30 3.12 -1.06
CA ASP A 14 -25.81 4.46 -1.40
C ASP A 14 -25.35 4.52 -2.86
N LEU A 15 -24.57 3.52 -3.31
CA LEU A 15 -24.13 3.43 -4.69
C LEU A 15 -25.32 3.32 -5.66
N HIS A 16 -26.33 2.53 -5.32
CA HIS A 16 -27.54 2.37 -6.14
C HIS A 16 -28.36 3.67 -6.23
N LYS A 17 -28.47 4.40 -5.13
CA LYS A 17 -29.22 5.67 -5.06
C LYS A 17 -28.43 6.86 -5.60
N SER A 18 -27.13 6.74 -5.78
CA SER A 18 -26.25 7.82 -6.20
C SER A 18 -26.59 8.30 -7.61
N ARG A 19 -26.83 9.61 -7.75
CA ARG A 19 -27.15 10.26 -9.03
C ARG A 19 -25.94 10.91 -9.69
N THR A 20 -24.94 11.31 -8.91
CA THR A 20 -23.74 11.99 -9.42
C THR A 20 -22.53 11.05 -9.49
N PRO A 21 -21.58 11.26 -10.43
CA PRO A 21 -20.32 10.51 -10.46
C PRO A 21 -19.52 10.67 -9.16
N ARG A 22 -19.63 11.83 -8.48
CA ARG A 22 -18.94 12.10 -7.22
C ARG A 22 -19.45 11.17 -6.09
N ASP A 23 -20.77 11.04 -5.95
CA ASP A 23 -21.38 10.18 -4.94
C ASP A 23 -21.10 8.70 -5.23
N ARG A 24 -21.16 8.33 -6.52
CA ARG A 24 -20.79 6.97 -6.98
C ARG A 24 -19.35 6.64 -6.65
N TYR A 25 -18.42 7.57 -6.87
CA TYR A 25 -17.00 7.39 -6.52
C TYR A 25 -16.85 7.18 -5.01
N ALA A 26 -17.48 8.02 -4.18
CA ALA A 26 -17.40 7.90 -2.73
C ALA A 26 -17.95 6.56 -2.22
N ALA A 27 -19.14 6.15 -2.67
CA ALA A 27 -19.74 4.88 -2.29
C ALA A 27 -18.91 3.67 -2.76
N ALA A 28 -18.35 3.72 -3.98
CA ALA A 28 -17.46 2.69 -4.49
C ALA A 28 -16.17 2.58 -3.68
N LEU A 29 -15.60 3.72 -3.23
CA LEU A 29 -14.40 3.74 -2.39
C LEU A 29 -14.66 3.10 -1.02
N HIS A 30 -15.82 3.38 -0.41
CA HIS A 30 -16.21 2.71 0.83
C HIS A 30 -16.35 1.20 0.64
N LEU A 31 -16.99 0.75 -0.44
CA LEU A 31 -17.11 -0.68 -0.75
C LEU A 31 -15.76 -1.32 -1.02
N TYR A 32 -14.87 -0.67 -1.77
CA TYR A 32 -13.51 -1.13 -1.94
C TYR A 32 -12.81 -1.34 -0.58
N ASN A 33 -12.88 -0.35 0.31
CA ASN A 33 -12.25 -0.42 1.64
C ASN A 33 -12.79 -1.56 2.50
N GLU A 34 -14.08 -1.90 2.38
CA GLU A 34 -14.65 -3.05 3.08
C GLU A 34 -14.16 -4.38 2.50
N PHE A 35 -13.94 -4.48 1.18
CA PHE A 35 -13.59 -5.74 0.51
C PHE A 35 -12.10 -6.02 0.41
N GLN A 36 -11.23 -5.01 0.38
CA GLN A 36 -9.80 -5.15 0.05
C GLN A 36 -9.02 -6.16 0.91
N LYS A 37 -9.49 -6.48 2.13
CA LYS A 37 -8.79 -7.37 3.08
C LYS A 37 -9.30 -8.82 3.08
N PHE A 38 -10.41 -9.13 2.41
CA PHE A 38 -11.02 -10.46 2.52
C PHE A 38 -11.71 -10.98 1.26
N GLN A 39 -11.99 -10.12 0.29
CA GLN A 39 -12.65 -10.52 -0.96
C GLN A 39 -12.07 -9.74 -2.14
N LEU A 40 -10.89 -10.17 -2.59
CA LEU A 40 -10.09 -9.46 -3.58
C LEU A 40 -10.80 -9.27 -4.93
N ASP A 41 -11.60 -10.25 -5.38
CA ASP A 41 -12.37 -10.14 -6.63
C ASP A 41 -13.39 -8.99 -6.56
N SER A 42 -14.05 -8.84 -5.41
CA SER A 42 -14.97 -7.71 -5.19
C SER A 42 -14.20 -6.40 -5.09
N ALA A 43 -13.06 -6.38 -4.41
CA ALA A 43 -12.20 -5.20 -4.34
C ALA A 43 -11.73 -4.77 -5.74
N LEU A 44 -11.31 -5.72 -6.59
CA LEU A 44 -10.91 -5.43 -7.97
C LEU A 44 -12.05 -4.80 -8.77
N ARG A 45 -13.25 -5.38 -8.71
CA ARG A 45 -14.44 -4.81 -9.38
C ARG A 45 -14.77 -3.38 -8.94
N TYR A 46 -14.60 -3.08 -7.64
CA TYR A 46 -14.82 -1.72 -7.16
C TYR A 46 -13.69 -0.77 -7.56
N SER A 47 -12.44 -1.23 -7.67
CA SER A 47 -11.35 -0.40 -8.18
C SER A 47 -11.54 -0.01 -9.66
N ASP A 48 -12.07 -0.91 -10.50
CA ASP A 48 -12.44 -0.61 -11.88
C ASP A 48 -13.55 0.45 -11.96
N ARG A 49 -14.55 0.36 -11.07
CA ARG A 49 -15.61 1.37 -10.96
C ARG A 49 -15.09 2.72 -10.50
N LEU A 50 -14.12 2.75 -9.58
CA LEU A 50 -13.48 3.98 -9.13
C LEU A 50 -12.81 4.72 -10.30
N GLU A 51 -12.05 4.02 -11.14
CA GLU A 51 -11.45 4.64 -12.32
C GLU A 51 -12.51 5.17 -13.29
N THR A 52 -13.57 4.41 -13.53
CA THR A 52 -14.69 4.84 -14.39
C THR A 52 -15.34 6.13 -13.87
N TYR A 53 -15.66 6.19 -12.58
CA TYR A 53 -16.27 7.38 -11.99
C TYR A 53 -15.33 8.58 -11.92
N ALA A 54 -14.03 8.35 -11.67
CA ALA A 54 -13.01 9.40 -11.71
C ALA A 54 -12.88 10.01 -13.12
N ARG A 55 -12.92 9.19 -14.17
CA ARG A 55 -12.96 9.67 -15.57
C ARG A 55 -14.20 10.50 -15.88
N GLN A 56 -15.37 10.08 -15.39
CA GLN A 56 -16.61 10.85 -15.53
C GLN A 56 -16.56 12.20 -14.81
N LEU A 57 -15.76 12.32 -13.74
CA LEU A 57 -15.52 13.57 -13.03
C LEU A 57 -14.51 14.47 -13.74
N GLY A 58 -13.72 13.95 -14.69
CA GLY A 58 -12.61 14.68 -15.28
C GLY A 58 -11.52 15.04 -14.25
N ASP A 59 -11.34 14.22 -13.20
CA ASP A 59 -10.43 14.50 -12.08
C ASP A 59 -9.16 13.62 -12.20
N PRO A 60 -8.05 14.17 -12.70
CA PRO A 60 -6.81 13.41 -12.93
C PRO A 60 -6.24 12.81 -11.65
N GLN A 61 -6.35 13.52 -10.51
CA GLN A 61 -5.86 13.02 -9.22
C GLN A 61 -6.62 11.75 -8.81
N ARG A 62 -7.95 11.76 -8.93
CA ARG A 62 -8.77 10.58 -8.63
C ARG A 62 -8.57 9.44 -9.62
N ILE A 63 -8.30 9.75 -10.89
CA ILE A 63 -7.96 8.73 -11.90
C ILE A 63 -6.66 8.02 -11.48
N ASN A 64 -5.62 8.76 -11.13
CA ASN A 64 -4.35 8.20 -10.69
C ASN A 64 -4.50 7.41 -9.37
N ALA A 65 -5.23 7.95 -8.40
CA ALA A 65 -5.53 7.24 -7.15
C ALA A 65 -6.27 5.90 -7.39
N ALA A 66 -7.27 5.88 -8.27
CA ALA A 66 -7.99 4.66 -8.62
C ALA A 66 -7.10 3.63 -9.32
N ARG A 67 -6.19 4.07 -10.19
CA ARG A 67 -5.19 3.21 -10.84
C ARG A 67 -4.23 2.61 -9.83
N LEU A 68 -3.72 3.39 -8.87
CA LEU A 68 -2.86 2.87 -7.80
C LEU A 68 -3.60 1.87 -6.91
N ILE A 69 -4.87 2.11 -6.60
CA ILE A 69 -5.74 1.16 -5.89
C ILE A 69 -5.86 -0.15 -6.68
N ARG A 70 -6.09 -0.07 -7.99
CA ARG A 70 -6.18 -1.23 -8.87
C ARG A 70 -4.86 -2.01 -8.93
N CYS A 71 -3.73 -1.32 -9.03
CA CYS A 71 -2.40 -1.93 -8.96
C CYS A 71 -2.19 -2.75 -7.70
N LYS A 72 -2.53 -2.18 -6.54
CA LYS A 72 -2.41 -2.89 -5.25
C LYS A 72 -3.19 -4.22 -5.28
N ASN A 73 -4.41 -4.23 -5.84
CA ASN A 73 -5.20 -5.45 -5.98
C ASN A 73 -4.57 -6.46 -6.95
N LEU A 74 -4.10 -6.01 -8.11
CA LEU A 74 -3.45 -6.87 -9.10
C LEU A 74 -2.21 -7.57 -8.51
N ILE A 75 -1.42 -6.85 -7.71
CA ILE A 75 -0.25 -7.41 -7.00
C ILE A 75 -0.71 -8.51 -6.03
N PHE A 76 -1.76 -8.27 -5.22
CA PHE A 76 -2.29 -9.27 -4.29
C PHE A 76 -2.86 -10.52 -4.99
N LEU A 77 -3.39 -10.36 -6.20
CA LEU A 77 -3.88 -11.46 -7.04
C LEU A 77 -2.78 -12.19 -7.81
N GLY A 78 -1.51 -11.77 -7.69
CA GLY A 78 -0.40 -12.36 -8.44
C GLY A 78 -0.34 -11.94 -9.92
N MET A 79 -1.15 -10.96 -10.33
CA MET A 79 -1.22 -10.46 -11.70
C MET A 79 -0.12 -9.40 -11.96
N TYR A 80 1.13 -9.77 -11.78
CA TYR A 80 2.27 -8.85 -11.72
C TYR A 80 2.49 -8.07 -13.02
N LYS A 81 2.35 -8.75 -14.18
CA LYS A 81 2.48 -8.07 -15.49
C LYS A 81 1.43 -6.97 -15.65
N ALA A 82 0.16 -7.29 -15.35
CA ALA A 82 -0.92 -6.30 -15.43
C ALA A 82 -0.73 -5.14 -14.42
N ALA A 83 -0.17 -5.42 -13.24
CA ALA A 83 0.17 -4.39 -12.27
C ALA A 83 1.29 -3.46 -12.78
N ALA A 84 2.34 -4.02 -13.38
CA ALA A 84 3.43 -3.26 -13.99
C ALA A 84 2.93 -2.36 -15.12
N ASP A 85 2.16 -2.90 -16.06
CA ASP A 85 1.58 -2.14 -17.17
C ASP A 85 0.70 -0.98 -16.69
N GLN A 86 -0.06 -1.22 -15.61
CA GLN A 86 -0.90 -0.18 -15.00
C GLN A 86 -0.06 0.93 -14.34
N LEU A 87 1.05 0.60 -13.71
CA LEU A 87 1.97 1.57 -13.10
C LEU A 87 2.68 2.41 -14.18
N GLU A 88 3.15 1.78 -15.23
CA GLU A 88 3.78 2.47 -16.36
C GLU A 88 2.84 3.47 -17.07
N ALA A 89 1.53 3.19 -17.05
CA ALA A 89 0.51 4.07 -17.61
C ALA A 89 0.17 5.29 -16.73
N ILE A 90 0.70 5.39 -15.51
CA ILE A 90 0.50 6.54 -14.64
C ILE A 90 1.58 7.60 -14.93
N PRO A 91 1.20 8.84 -15.29
CA PRO A 91 2.18 9.92 -15.46
C PRO A 91 2.94 10.17 -14.15
N ALA A 92 4.25 9.96 -14.17
CA ALA A 92 5.11 10.05 -12.98
C ALA A 92 5.58 11.50 -12.68
N HIS A 93 4.74 12.48 -12.98
CA HIS A 93 5.03 13.90 -12.77
C HIS A 93 3.72 14.71 -12.73
N GLY A 94 3.82 15.94 -12.23
CA GLY A 94 2.69 16.86 -12.11
C GLY A 94 2.09 16.91 -10.71
N PRO A 95 1.24 17.92 -10.44
CA PRO A 95 0.68 18.16 -9.11
C PRO A 95 -0.31 17.06 -8.65
N GLU A 96 -0.85 16.29 -9.57
CA GLU A 96 -1.77 15.17 -9.28
C GLU A 96 -1.05 13.85 -9.02
N PHE A 97 0.29 13.85 -9.05
CA PHE A 97 1.10 12.66 -8.87
C PHE A 97 1.36 12.38 -7.38
N ASP A 98 0.77 11.31 -6.85
CA ASP A 98 1.12 10.79 -5.52
C ASP A 98 2.36 9.90 -5.62
N SER A 99 3.53 10.54 -5.44
CA SER A 99 4.82 9.87 -5.52
C SER A 99 5.00 8.79 -4.44
N VAL A 100 4.47 8.99 -3.23
CA VAL A 100 4.57 8.02 -2.13
C VAL A 100 3.82 6.75 -2.49
N ASP A 101 2.55 6.86 -2.88
CA ASP A 101 1.73 5.70 -3.22
C ASP A 101 2.22 5.00 -4.50
N TYR A 102 2.73 5.75 -5.46
CA TYR A 102 3.32 5.22 -6.70
C TYR A 102 4.56 4.36 -6.42
N TYR A 103 5.55 4.90 -5.71
CA TYR A 103 6.76 4.14 -5.36
C TYR A 103 6.47 2.98 -4.41
N ASN A 104 5.49 3.12 -3.50
CA ASN A 104 5.02 2.00 -2.68
C ASN A 104 4.41 0.86 -3.49
N CYS A 105 3.71 1.15 -4.60
CA CYS A 105 3.19 0.11 -5.49
C CYS A 105 4.33 -0.67 -6.16
N TYR A 106 5.36 -0.01 -6.67
CA TYR A 106 6.54 -0.68 -7.22
C TYR A 106 7.31 -1.47 -6.15
N LEU A 107 7.52 -0.88 -4.97
CA LEU A 107 8.14 -1.56 -3.85
C LEU A 107 7.39 -2.86 -3.52
N LYS A 108 6.06 -2.80 -3.40
CA LYS A 108 5.22 -3.98 -3.13
C LYS A 108 5.28 -5.01 -4.25
N LEU A 109 5.26 -4.57 -5.50
CA LEU A 109 5.36 -5.43 -6.67
C LEU A 109 6.67 -6.24 -6.64
N TYR A 110 7.81 -5.57 -6.54
CA TYR A 110 9.11 -6.24 -6.55
C TYR A 110 9.39 -7.02 -5.26
N HIS A 111 8.87 -6.58 -4.12
CA HIS A 111 8.91 -7.37 -2.89
C HIS A 111 8.19 -8.71 -3.05
N THR A 112 6.98 -8.71 -3.58
CA THR A 112 6.20 -9.94 -3.78
C THR A 112 6.83 -10.84 -4.84
N MET A 113 7.31 -10.25 -5.94
CA MET A 113 8.03 -11.01 -6.99
C MET A 113 9.32 -11.64 -6.44
N ALA A 114 10.07 -10.94 -5.59
CA ALA A 114 11.27 -11.47 -4.96
C ALA A 114 10.98 -12.63 -4.00
N GLN A 115 9.82 -12.61 -3.33
CA GLN A 115 9.39 -13.70 -2.44
C GLN A 115 8.94 -14.94 -3.20
N THR A 116 8.32 -14.77 -4.37
CA THR A 116 7.75 -15.87 -5.16
C THR A 116 8.74 -16.44 -6.19
N ALA A 117 9.77 -15.71 -6.56
CA ALA A 117 10.78 -16.17 -7.51
C ALA A 117 11.68 -17.24 -6.90
N MET A 118 12.05 -18.25 -7.71
CA MET A 118 13.09 -19.20 -7.34
C MET A 118 14.42 -18.51 -7.13
N ALA A 119 15.25 -19.07 -6.23
CA ALA A 119 16.60 -18.55 -5.98
C ALA A 119 17.42 -18.50 -7.28
N GLY A 120 17.95 -17.33 -7.62
CA GLY A 120 18.68 -17.15 -8.86
C GLY A 120 18.87 -15.67 -9.26
N PRO A 121 19.35 -15.43 -10.50
CA PRO A 121 19.59 -14.07 -10.99
C PRO A 121 18.34 -13.19 -10.95
N LEU A 122 17.19 -13.74 -11.32
CA LEU A 122 15.93 -13.02 -11.38
C LEU A 122 15.46 -12.58 -9.98
N GLN A 123 15.57 -13.46 -8.98
CA GLN A 123 15.24 -13.10 -7.60
C GLN A 123 16.16 -11.98 -7.06
N ARG A 124 17.47 -12.06 -7.39
CA ARG A 124 18.42 -10.99 -7.02
C ARG A 124 18.05 -9.65 -7.65
N GLU A 125 17.65 -9.66 -8.91
CA GLU A 125 17.20 -8.45 -9.60
C GLU A 125 15.93 -7.86 -8.95
N TYR A 126 14.96 -8.68 -8.59
CA TYR A 126 13.76 -8.20 -7.88
C TYR A 126 14.09 -7.63 -6.49
N ARG A 127 15.05 -8.23 -5.78
CA ARG A 127 15.53 -7.67 -4.50
C ARG A 127 16.22 -6.32 -4.70
N ARG A 128 17.03 -6.17 -5.75
CA ARG A 128 17.67 -4.91 -6.12
C ARG A 128 16.64 -3.82 -6.43
N LEU A 129 15.65 -4.14 -7.25
CA LEU A 129 14.56 -3.22 -7.60
C LEU A 129 13.70 -2.85 -6.38
N LYS A 130 13.40 -3.82 -5.51
CA LYS A 130 12.76 -3.56 -4.22
C LYS A 130 13.52 -2.51 -3.42
N GLY A 131 14.84 -2.66 -3.28
CA GLY A 131 15.71 -1.70 -2.58
C GLY A 131 15.65 -0.31 -3.20
N LEU A 132 15.75 -0.22 -4.52
CA LEU A 132 15.66 1.04 -5.27
C LEU A 132 14.34 1.79 -4.98
N TYR A 133 13.20 1.09 -5.06
CA TYR A 133 11.90 1.73 -4.83
C TYR A 133 11.64 2.02 -3.35
N ARG A 134 12.20 1.24 -2.41
CA ARG A 134 12.21 1.60 -0.99
C ARG A 134 12.93 2.92 -0.77
N ASP A 135 14.11 3.08 -1.37
CA ASP A 135 14.88 4.33 -1.26
C ASP A 135 14.13 5.51 -1.92
N SER A 136 13.43 5.27 -3.04
CA SER A 136 12.54 6.27 -3.66
C SER A 136 11.40 6.70 -2.72
N VAL A 137 10.78 5.76 -1.99
CA VAL A 137 9.78 6.12 -0.95
C VAL A 137 10.40 6.97 0.13
N LEU A 138 11.60 6.61 0.63
CA LEU A 138 12.29 7.35 1.69
C LEU A 138 12.65 8.80 1.30
N LEU A 139 12.84 9.07 0.01
CA LEU A 139 13.11 10.42 -0.49
C LEU A 139 11.86 11.34 -0.47
N VAL A 140 10.67 10.76 -0.64
CA VAL A 140 9.44 11.54 -0.83
C VAL A 140 8.48 11.48 0.36
N VAL A 141 8.62 10.50 1.24
CA VAL A 141 7.75 10.33 2.40
C VAL A 141 8.12 11.31 3.51
N ASP A 142 7.11 11.87 4.17
CA ASP A 142 7.33 12.66 5.39
C ASP A 142 8.01 11.79 6.47
N ARG A 143 9.13 12.31 7.00
CA ARG A 143 9.94 11.63 8.04
C ARG A 143 9.16 11.30 9.31
N ASN A 144 8.09 12.04 9.59
CA ASN A 144 7.24 11.83 10.76
C ASN A 144 6.15 10.76 10.56
N ARG A 145 6.04 10.18 9.36
CA ARG A 145 5.06 9.12 9.08
C ARG A 145 5.60 7.76 9.50
N LEU A 146 4.70 6.91 10.01
CA LEU A 146 5.00 5.51 10.34
C LEU A 146 5.65 4.77 9.15
N THR A 147 5.18 5.03 7.93
CA THR A 147 5.75 4.46 6.70
C THR A 147 7.26 4.71 6.60
N CYS A 148 7.74 5.92 6.91
CA CYS A 148 9.16 6.24 6.88
C CYS A 148 9.95 5.45 7.93
N THR A 149 9.44 5.35 9.16
CA THR A 149 10.07 4.58 10.24
C THR A 149 10.16 3.09 9.88
N LEU A 150 9.08 2.50 9.35
CA LEU A 150 9.06 1.10 8.92
C LEU A 150 10.02 0.84 7.75
N MET A 151 10.06 1.73 6.74
CA MET A 151 10.98 1.58 5.60
C MET A 151 12.45 1.67 6.04
N ARG A 152 12.78 2.53 7.02
CA ARG A 152 14.13 2.60 7.60
C ARG A 152 14.48 1.34 8.38
N HIS A 153 13.54 0.82 9.18
CA HIS A 153 13.72 -0.45 9.85
C HIS A 153 13.98 -1.59 8.86
N ASP A 154 13.15 -1.75 7.82
CA ASP A 154 13.33 -2.76 6.78
C ASP A 154 14.69 -2.61 6.08
N LYS A 155 15.11 -1.38 5.78
CA LYS A 155 16.41 -1.10 5.18
C LYS A 155 17.56 -1.58 6.08
N ARG A 156 17.57 -1.19 7.36
CA ARG A 156 18.58 -1.63 8.32
C ARG A 156 18.59 -3.15 8.49
N TYR A 157 17.38 -3.75 8.55
CA TYR A 157 17.25 -5.20 8.65
C TYR A 157 17.94 -5.91 7.48
N GLU A 158 17.73 -5.45 6.25
CA GLU A 158 18.29 -6.07 5.05
C GLU A 158 19.80 -5.79 4.87
N GLU A 159 20.26 -4.63 5.29
CA GLU A 159 21.65 -4.17 5.12
C GLU A 159 22.56 -4.51 6.32
N GLY A 160 22.06 -5.19 7.34
CA GLY A 160 22.84 -5.56 8.52
C GLY A 160 23.14 -4.37 9.45
N GLY A 161 22.31 -3.32 9.44
CA GLY A 161 22.47 -2.16 10.30
C GLY A 161 22.08 -2.43 11.75
N ASP A 162 22.40 -1.46 12.65
CA ASP A 162 22.20 -1.57 14.09
C ASP A 162 20.69 -1.75 14.46
N PRO A 163 20.32 -2.89 15.07
CA PRO A 163 18.94 -3.11 15.51
C PRO A 163 18.52 -2.18 16.66
N GLN A 164 19.43 -1.68 17.48
CA GLN A 164 19.12 -0.76 18.57
C GLN A 164 18.58 0.58 18.06
N GLU A 165 19.07 1.05 16.92
CA GLU A 165 18.56 2.27 16.28
C GLU A 165 17.12 2.07 15.81
N SER A 166 16.78 0.91 15.23
CA SER A 166 15.41 0.55 14.87
C SER A 166 14.50 0.49 16.09
N ILE A 167 14.95 -0.12 17.18
CA ILE A 167 14.20 -0.21 18.45
C ILE A 167 13.89 1.19 18.99
N ARG A 168 14.88 2.09 19.01
CA ARG A 168 14.66 3.48 19.47
C ARG A 168 13.60 4.22 18.64
N GLU A 169 13.71 4.17 17.31
CA GLU A 169 12.77 4.84 16.41
C GLU A 169 11.35 4.25 16.50
N LEU A 170 11.23 2.92 16.53
CA LEU A 170 9.94 2.23 16.63
C LEU A 170 9.25 2.50 17.97
N ASN A 171 9.98 2.47 19.09
CA ASN A 171 9.44 2.78 20.40
C ASN A 171 9.00 4.25 20.51
N ALA A 172 9.79 5.18 19.97
CA ALA A 172 9.41 6.59 19.93
C ALA A 172 8.10 6.78 19.14
N PHE A 173 7.92 6.04 18.04
CA PHE A 173 6.66 6.08 17.28
C PHE A 173 5.51 5.38 18.00
N PHE A 174 5.76 4.24 18.66
CA PHE A 174 4.76 3.50 19.44
C PHE A 174 4.15 4.32 20.57
N SER A 175 4.97 5.16 21.20
CA SER A 175 4.55 6.00 22.34
C SER A 175 3.70 7.21 21.95
N ARG A 176 3.49 7.48 20.65
CA ARG A 176 2.65 8.59 20.21
C ARG A 176 1.18 8.32 20.49
N ASN A 177 0.49 9.31 21.05
CA ASN A 177 -0.93 9.18 21.41
C ASN A 177 -1.88 9.05 20.23
N ASP A 178 -1.45 9.48 19.04
CA ASP A 178 -2.23 9.43 17.80
C ASP A 178 -2.18 8.07 17.06
N ASN A 179 -1.48 7.08 17.61
CA ASN A 179 -1.35 5.76 16.99
C ASN A 179 -2.62 4.92 17.12
N SER A 180 -3.16 4.49 15.98
CA SER A 180 -4.26 3.52 15.93
C SER A 180 -3.81 2.12 16.35
N THR A 181 -4.76 1.28 16.80
CA THR A 181 -4.48 -0.14 17.12
C THR A 181 -3.80 -0.91 15.98
N PRO A 182 -4.21 -0.78 14.69
CA PRO A 182 -3.50 -1.40 13.58
C PRO A 182 -2.04 -0.93 13.45
N ASN A 183 -1.76 0.36 13.65
CA ASN A 183 -0.39 0.89 13.61
C ASN A 183 0.47 0.30 14.73
N LYS A 184 -0.08 0.24 15.95
CA LYS A 184 0.62 -0.38 17.09
C LYS A 184 0.95 -1.84 16.84
N ALA A 185 0.05 -2.61 16.24
CA ALA A 185 0.30 -4.01 15.88
C ALA A 185 1.46 -4.16 14.89
N VAL A 186 1.51 -3.31 13.85
CA VAL A 186 2.61 -3.33 12.87
C VAL A 186 3.94 -2.97 13.54
N ILE A 187 3.97 -1.93 14.38
CA ILE A 187 5.18 -1.52 15.12
C ILE A 187 5.64 -2.65 16.04
N THR A 188 4.72 -3.34 16.74
CA THR A 188 5.07 -4.46 17.62
C THR A 188 5.74 -5.60 16.86
N ASN A 189 5.27 -5.94 15.67
CA ASN A 189 5.91 -6.95 14.82
C ASN A 189 7.32 -6.52 14.42
N SER A 190 7.50 -5.27 13.99
CA SER A 190 8.84 -4.76 13.63
C SER A 190 9.79 -4.68 14.84
N LEU A 191 9.27 -4.40 16.05
CA LEU A 191 10.05 -4.46 17.29
C LEU A 191 10.48 -5.89 17.61
N ALA A 192 9.58 -6.88 17.42
CA ALA A 192 9.92 -8.29 17.62
C ALA A 192 11.07 -8.73 16.70
N ASP A 193 11.04 -8.33 15.43
CA ASP A 193 12.13 -8.60 14.47
C ASP A 193 13.45 -7.93 14.91
N ALA A 194 13.39 -6.68 15.40
CA ALA A 194 14.58 -5.96 15.84
C ALA A 194 15.18 -6.55 17.13
N TYR A 195 14.33 -6.96 18.10
CA TYR A 195 14.80 -7.61 19.32
C TYR A 195 15.33 -9.04 19.07
N GLY A 196 14.72 -9.78 18.12
CA GLY A 196 15.21 -11.11 17.73
C GLY A 196 16.67 -11.05 17.28
N ARG A 197 17.03 -10.05 16.49
CA ARG A 197 18.42 -9.86 16.03
C ARG A 197 19.42 -9.51 17.15
N LEU A 198 18.98 -8.86 18.21
CA LEU A 198 19.85 -8.61 19.39
C LEU A 198 20.09 -9.85 20.24
N GLY A 199 19.21 -10.85 20.16
CA GLY A 199 19.34 -12.10 20.90
C GLY A 199 20.14 -13.19 20.15
N ASP A 200 20.37 -12.98 18.87
CA ASP A 200 21.12 -13.90 17.98
C ASP A 200 22.63 -13.59 17.90
N ASP A 201 23.08 -12.49 18.53
CA ASP A 201 24.49 -12.09 18.70
C ASP A 201 25.00 -12.52 20.09
#